data_9a0e334ddb47900f8d68b4ae49092065
#
_entry.id   9a0e334ddb47900f8d68b4ae49092065
#
_cell.length_a   1.000
_cell.length_b   1.000
_cell.length_c   1.000
_cell.angle_alpha   90.00
_cell.angle_beta   90.00
_cell.angle_gamma   90.00
#
_symmetry.space_group_name_H-M   'P 1'
#
loop_
_entity.id
_entity.type
_entity.pdbx_description
1 polymer ?
#
loop_
_entity_poly.entity_id
_entity_poly.type
_entity_poly.pdbx_seq_one_letter_code
_entity_poly.pdbx_strand_id
1 'polypeptide(L)'
;SVEVSNASSLKVDSWVVLSVQNNDPAYVAEELKEGKVVAGELGPDHDINKNGVKVYEYHQIKSIEGNVVTFYEPIHHDVDVNYKNFTGNGSYNWKVMNYPHYENVGIEDLTFKGDCKSSFKHHGSWEDDGAYKPLGMTRLVNSWLRRVRFTSVSEACSVTNSSNVSVYDIIFDGKRGHSSIRSQVSTKVFIGATVDRSNGYLVDNP
;
A
#
# COMPACT_ATOMS: atom_id res chain seq x y z
N SER A 1 -12.14 -16.41 -7.07
CA SER A 1 -12.13 -17.30 -5.88
C SER A 1 -10.78 -17.98 -5.73
N VAL A 2 -10.49 -18.40 -4.51
CA VAL A 2 -9.28 -19.18 -4.17
C VAL A 2 -9.68 -20.37 -3.30
N GLU A 3 -8.97 -21.49 -3.45
CA GLU A 3 -9.10 -22.63 -2.56
C GLU A 3 -8.04 -22.53 -1.46
N VAL A 4 -8.47 -22.65 -0.21
CA VAL A 4 -7.58 -22.60 0.97
C VAL A 4 -7.50 -23.97 1.65
N SER A 5 -6.45 -24.24 2.40
CA SER A 5 -6.31 -25.49 3.13
C SER A 5 -7.35 -25.64 4.25
N ASN A 6 -7.81 -24.53 4.83
CA ASN A 6 -8.81 -24.50 5.87
C ASN A 6 -9.49 -23.13 5.92
N ALA A 7 -10.80 -23.10 5.68
CA ALA A 7 -11.62 -21.89 5.72
C ALA A 7 -12.35 -21.66 7.07
N SER A 8 -12.18 -22.53 8.07
CA SER A 8 -13.00 -22.53 9.30
C SER A 8 -12.93 -21.23 10.13
N SER A 9 -11.85 -20.48 10.00
CA SER A 9 -11.66 -19.20 10.69
C SER A 9 -12.15 -17.98 9.89
N LEU A 10 -12.56 -18.19 8.64
CA LEU A 10 -13.02 -17.14 7.74
C LEU A 10 -14.53 -16.98 7.84
N LYS A 11 -15.05 -15.81 7.56
CA LYS A 11 -16.47 -15.50 7.61
C LYS A 11 -16.90 -14.71 6.37
N VAL A 12 -18.10 -15.01 5.87
CA VAL A 12 -18.73 -14.19 4.82
C VAL A 12 -18.84 -12.74 5.30
N ASP A 13 -18.72 -11.81 4.38
CA ASP A 13 -18.68 -10.36 4.59
C ASP A 13 -17.48 -9.83 5.40
N SER A 14 -16.61 -10.69 5.95
CA SER A 14 -15.37 -10.22 6.57
C SER A 14 -14.29 -9.87 5.53
N TRP A 15 -13.40 -8.97 5.90
CA TRP A 15 -12.23 -8.62 5.11
C TRP A 15 -11.06 -9.54 5.43
N VAL A 16 -10.35 -9.89 4.37
CA VAL A 16 -9.13 -10.70 4.43
C VAL A 16 -8.00 -10.04 3.65
N VAL A 17 -6.78 -10.39 3.98
CA VAL A 17 -5.62 -10.12 3.14
C VAL A 17 -5.20 -11.41 2.43
N LEU A 18 -5.13 -11.35 1.11
CA LEU A 18 -4.47 -12.33 0.26
C LEU A 18 -3.04 -11.86 0.07
N SER A 19 -2.08 -12.65 0.46
CA SER A 19 -0.68 -12.21 0.43
C SER A 19 0.30 -13.33 0.11
N VAL A 20 1.43 -12.93 -0.47
CA VAL A 20 2.60 -13.77 -0.71
C VAL A 20 3.86 -12.97 -0.44
N GLN A 21 4.88 -13.65 0.06
CA GLN A 21 6.25 -13.18 0.00
C GLN A 21 7.12 -14.36 -0.45
N ASN A 22 7.69 -14.29 -1.64
CA ASN A 22 8.37 -15.41 -2.23
C ASN A 22 9.59 -14.94 -3.03
N ASN A 23 10.76 -15.49 -2.73
CA ASN A 23 12.02 -15.21 -3.41
C ASN A 23 12.50 -16.38 -4.29
N ASP A 24 11.61 -17.31 -4.65
CA ASP A 24 11.93 -18.30 -5.69
C ASP A 24 12.40 -17.57 -6.95
N PRO A 25 13.60 -17.85 -7.47
CA PRO A 25 14.13 -17.13 -8.62
C PRO A 25 13.24 -17.23 -9.88
N ALA A 26 12.52 -18.34 -10.06
CA ALA A 26 11.61 -18.48 -11.17
C ALA A 26 10.35 -17.62 -10.99
N TYR A 27 9.85 -17.50 -9.77
CA TYR A 27 8.72 -16.60 -9.46
C TYR A 27 9.11 -15.14 -9.62
N VAL A 28 10.26 -14.75 -9.08
CA VAL A 28 10.79 -13.37 -9.24
C VAL A 28 10.97 -13.03 -10.73
N ALA A 29 11.48 -13.96 -11.53
CA ALA A 29 11.65 -13.75 -12.96
C ALA A 29 10.32 -13.62 -13.70
N GLU A 30 9.30 -14.39 -13.32
CA GLU A 30 7.97 -14.31 -13.92
C GLU A 30 7.29 -12.98 -13.61
N GLU A 31 7.33 -12.54 -12.37
CA GLU A 31 6.74 -11.27 -11.94
C GLU A 31 7.43 -10.04 -12.58
N LEU A 32 8.74 -10.11 -12.80
CA LEU A 32 9.48 -9.02 -13.44
C LEU A 32 9.36 -9.00 -14.97
N LYS A 33 8.93 -10.08 -15.59
CA LYS A 33 8.85 -10.25 -17.04
C LYS A 33 7.95 -9.21 -17.70
N GLU A 34 6.82 -8.92 -17.14
CA GLU A 34 5.88 -7.93 -17.68
C GLU A 34 6.47 -6.51 -17.66
N GLY A 35 7.24 -6.19 -16.64
CA GLY A 35 7.97 -4.92 -16.51
C GLY A 35 9.22 -4.83 -17.38
N LYS A 36 9.58 -5.88 -18.11
CA LYS A 36 10.83 -5.98 -18.87
C LYS A 36 12.09 -5.79 -18.01
N VAL A 37 11.99 -6.09 -16.74
CA VAL A 37 13.10 -6.03 -15.81
C VAL A 37 13.68 -7.41 -15.63
N VAL A 38 15.00 -7.53 -15.77
CA VAL A 38 15.69 -8.80 -15.51
C VAL A 38 16.20 -8.79 -14.08
N ALA A 39 15.85 -9.80 -13.29
CA ALA A 39 16.20 -9.85 -11.86
C ALA A 39 17.69 -9.60 -11.60
N GLY A 40 18.58 -10.10 -12.47
CA GLY A 40 20.04 -9.87 -12.36
C GLY A 40 20.48 -8.42 -12.58
N GLU A 41 19.67 -7.57 -13.20
CA GLU A 41 19.95 -6.16 -13.44
C GLU A 41 19.67 -5.29 -12.21
N LEU A 42 18.85 -5.78 -11.27
CA LEU A 42 18.50 -5.04 -10.05
C LEU A 42 19.63 -5.01 -9.00
N GLY A 43 20.73 -5.71 -9.23
CA GLY A 43 21.81 -5.85 -8.26
C GLY A 43 21.47 -6.75 -7.06
N PRO A 44 22.48 -7.31 -6.38
CA PRO A 44 22.27 -8.31 -5.31
C PRO A 44 21.61 -7.71 -4.07
N ASP A 45 21.71 -6.42 -3.87
CA ASP A 45 21.20 -5.73 -2.68
C ASP A 45 19.76 -5.24 -2.82
N HIS A 46 19.17 -5.34 -4.00
CA HIS A 46 17.80 -4.93 -4.22
C HIS A 46 16.82 -5.80 -3.40
N ASP A 47 15.80 -5.19 -2.84
CA ASP A 47 14.85 -5.86 -1.92
C ASP A 47 14.18 -7.09 -2.55
N ILE A 48 13.82 -7.01 -3.83
CA ILE A 48 13.18 -8.13 -4.53
C ILE A 48 14.10 -9.34 -4.67
N ASN A 49 15.42 -9.14 -4.79
CA ASN A 49 16.39 -10.23 -4.85
C ASN A 49 16.64 -10.84 -3.47
N LYS A 50 16.58 -10.04 -2.40
CA LYS A 50 16.77 -10.50 -1.02
C LYS A 50 15.52 -11.13 -0.43
N ASN A 51 14.39 -10.46 -0.58
CA ASN A 51 13.14 -10.75 0.12
C ASN A 51 12.05 -11.28 -0.80
N GLY A 52 12.29 -11.26 -2.10
CA GLY A 52 11.36 -11.74 -3.10
C GLY A 52 10.21 -10.79 -3.40
N VAL A 53 9.31 -11.26 -4.23
CA VAL A 53 8.05 -10.60 -4.55
C VAL A 53 7.17 -10.57 -3.31
N LYS A 54 6.57 -9.42 -3.04
CA LYS A 54 5.63 -9.20 -1.94
C LYS A 54 4.32 -8.66 -2.51
N VAL A 55 3.25 -9.41 -2.33
CA VAL A 55 1.90 -9.01 -2.74
C VAL A 55 0.99 -8.97 -1.54
N TYR A 56 0.18 -7.93 -1.46
CA TYR A 56 -0.88 -7.77 -0.48
C TYR A 56 -2.12 -7.24 -1.18
N GLU A 57 -3.18 -8.05 -1.20
CA GLU A 57 -4.49 -7.66 -1.71
C GLU A 57 -5.53 -7.81 -0.61
N TYR A 58 -6.42 -6.84 -0.50
CA TYR A 58 -7.45 -6.82 0.52
C TYR A 58 -8.79 -7.03 -0.14
N HIS A 59 -9.51 -8.06 0.28
CA HIS A 59 -10.78 -8.48 -0.30
C HIS A 59 -11.84 -8.74 0.76
N GLN A 60 -13.08 -8.43 0.43
CA GLN A 60 -14.22 -8.84 1.22
C GLN A 60 -14.75 -10.19 0.71
N ILE A 61 -15.03 -11.11 1.62
CA ILE A 61 -15.50 -12.45 1.29
C ILE A 61 -16.98 -12.38 0.92
N LYS A 62 -17.32 -12.90 -0.26
CA LYS A 62 -18.69 -13.00 -0.76
C LYS A 62 -19.36 -14.30 -0.38
N SER A 63 -18.65 -15.43 -0.49
CA SER A 63 -19.14 -16.75 -0.11
C SER A 63 -18.01 -17.69 0.26
N ILE A 64 -18.33 -18.72 1.02
CA ILE A 64 -17.44 -19.83 1.38
C ILE A 64 -18.18 -21.12 1.13
N GLU A 65 -17.64 -21.98 0.24
CA GLU A 65 -18.17 -23.29 -0.08
C GLU A 65 -17.10 -24.34 0.17
N GLY A 66 -17.19 -25.05 1.28
CA GLY A 66 -16.11 -25.91 1.76
C GLY A 66 -14.85 -25.08 2.04
N ASN A 67 -13.79 -25.32 1.28
CA ASN A 67 -12.55 -24.56 1.34
C ASN A 67 -12.39 -23.53 0.21
N VAL A 68 -13.41 -23.35 -0.64
CA VAL A 68 -13.38 -22.36 -1.70
C VAL A 68 -13.93 -21.04 -1.18
N VAL A 69 -13.09 -20.01 -1.19
CA VAL A 69 -13.39 -18.65 -0.77
C VAL A 69 -13.58 -17.78 -2.00
N THR A 70 -14.76 -17.20 -2.16
CA THR A 70 -15.07 -16.27 -3.24
C THR A 70 -15.13 -14.85 -2.71
N PHE A 71 -14.49 -13.93 -3.41
CA PHE A 71 -14.47 -12.50 -3.07
C PHE A 71 -15.53 -11.74 -3.86
N TYR A 72 -15.94 -10.56 -3.38
CA TYR A 72 -16.82 -9.67 -4.13
C TYR A 72 -16.15 -9.14 -5.40
N GLU A 73 -14.84 -8.98 -5.38
CA GLU A 73 -14.06 -8.44 -6.47
C GLU A 73 -13.01 -9.44 -6.94
N PRO A 74 -12.58 -9.37 -8.20
CA PRO A 74 -11.51 -10.22 -8.70
C PRO A 74 -10.20 -9.95 -7.97
N ILE A 75 -9.38 -10.97 -7.84
CA ILE A 75 -7.97 -10.84 -7.44
C ILE A 75 -7.17 -10.26 -8.61
N HIS A 76 -6.11 -9.53 -8.29
CA HIS A 76 -5.28 -8.83 -9.27
C HIS A 76 -4.06 -9.64 -9.72
N HIS A 77 -3.57 -10.53 -8.84
CA HIS A 77 -2.41 -11.38 -9.13
C HIS A 77 -2.82 -12.83 -9.28
N ASP A 78 -2.14 -13.54 -10.15
CA ASP A 78 -2.30 -14.98 -10.27
C ASP A 78 -1.79 -15.69 -9.01
N VAL A 79 -2.62 -16.56 -8.44
CA VAL A 79 -2.25 -17.35 -7.27
C VAL A 79 -1.60 -18.65 -7.73
N ASP A 80 -0.30 -18.65 -7.89
CA ASP A 80 0.46 -19.84 -8.23
C ASP A 80 1.16 -20.42 -7.00
N VAL A 81 0.85 -21.67 -6.69
CA VAL A 81 1.40 -22.41 -5.56
C VAL A 81 2.57 -23.33 -5.92
N ASN A 82 3.02 -23.29 -7.17
CA ASN A 82 4.07 -24.17 -7.66
C ASN A 82 5.49 -23.69 -7.32
N TYR A 83 5.67 -22.41 -7.05
CA TYR A 83 6.98 -21.87 -6.67
C TYR A 83 7.29 -22.18 -5.21
N LYS A 84 8.26 -23.07 -4.97
CA LYS A 84 8.55 -23.61 -3.63
C LYS A 84 10.00 -23.45 -3.18
N ASN A 85 10.87 -22.86 -3.99
CA ASN A 85 12.29 -22.71 -3.68
C ASN A 85 12.55 -21.46 -2.83
N PHE A 86 11.91 -21.38 -1.68
CA PHE A 86 12.12 -20.26 -0.77
C PHE A 86 13.53 -20.31 -0.19
N THR A 87 14.23 -19.20 -0.30
CA THR A 87 15.51 -19.01 0.36
C THR A 87 15.46 -17.73 1.22
N GLY A 88 15.92 -17.80 2.45
CA GLY A 88 15.98 -16.65 3.34
C GLY A 88 14.80 -16.50 4.31
N ASN A 89 14.90 -15.50 5.18
CA ASN A 89 13.92 -15.21 6.21
C ASN A 89 12.66 -14.56 5.63
N GLY A 90 11.49 -15.01 6.07
CA GLY A 90 10.23 -14.39 5.75
C GLY A 90 9.57 -14.86 4.46
N SER A 91 10.22 -15.73 3.65
CA SER A 91 9.57 -16.27 2.46
C SER A 91 8.41 -17.20 2.84
N TYR A 92 7.28 -17.01 2.19
CA TYR A 92 6.09 -17.83 2.36
C TYR A 92 5.28 -17.87 1.06
N ASN A 93 4.57 -18.94 0.85
CA ASN A 93 3.63 -19.06 -0.26
C ASN A 93 2.34 -18.29 0.04
N TRP A 94 1.40 -18.29 -0.89
CA TRP A 94 0.12 -17.60 -0.76
C TRP A 94 -0.61 -17.94 0.54
N LYS A 95 -1.16 -16.92 1.17
CA LYS A 95 -1.96 -17.00 2.40
C LYS A 95 -3.20 -16.12 2.29
N VAL A 96 -4.29 -16.62 2.84
CA VAL A 96 -5.49 -15.84 3.14
C VAL A 96 -5.61 -15.73 4.64
N MET A 97 -5.62 -14.51 5.16
CA MET A 97 -5.67 -14.25 6.59
C MET A 97 -6.75 -13.22 6.92
N ASN A 98 -7.37 -13.35 8.09
CA ASN A 98 -8.25 -12.31 8.59
C ASN A 98 -7.52 -10.97 8.64
N TYR A 99 -8.20 -9.91 8.22
CA TYR A 99 -7.65 -8.58 8.16
C TYR A 99 -8.30 -7.66 9.19
N PRO A 100 -7.64 -7.41 10.35
CA PRO A 100 -8.14 -6.44 11.32
C PRO A 100 -7.99 -5.02 10.77
N HIS A 101 -9.10 -4.32 10.66
CA HIS A 101 -9.18 -3.01 10.00
C HIS A 101 -10.23 -2.12 10.66
N TYR A 102 -10.29 -0.87 10.22
CA TYR A 102 -11.37 0.08 10.51
C TYR A 102 -12.10 0.42 9.22
N GLU A 103 -13.40 0.59 9.29
CA GLU A 103 -14.24 0.91 8.14
C GLU A 103 -14.89 2.28 8.26
N ASN A 104 -15.18 2.88 7.08
CA ASN A 104 -15.98 4.09 6.97
C ASN A 104 -15.42 5.26 7.79
N VAL A 105 -14.09 5.37 7.84
CA VAL A 105 -13.39 6.49 8.48
C VAL A 105 -13.26 7.63 7.49
N GLY A 106 -13.84 8.78 7.84
CA GLY A 106 -13.78 9.99 7.04
C GLY A 106 -13.03 11.11 7.75
N ILE A 107 -12.13 11.78 7.02
CA ILE A 107 -11.45 12.99 7.47
C ILE A 107 -11.72 14.06 6.42
N GLU A 108 -12.35 15.17 6.82
CA GLU A 108 -12.75 16.19 5.87
C GLU A 108 -12.87 17.59 6.50
N ASP A 109 -12.87 18.60 5.61
CA ASP A 109 -13.14 20.01 5.95
C ASP A 109 -12.20 20.61 6.99
N LEU A 110 -10.88 20.31 6.90
CA LEU A 110 -9.91 20.84 7.85
C LEU A 110 -8.56 21.17 7.22
N THR A 111 -7.71 21.84 7.99
CA THR A 111 -6.34 22.18 7.60
C THR A 111 -5.35 21.64 8.61
N PHE A 112 -4.35 20.91 8.09
CA PHE A 112 -3.14 20.58 8.83
C PHE A 112 -2.05 21.60 8.51
N LYS A 113 -1.52 22.25 9.53
CA LYS A 113 -0.45 23.23 9.39
C LYS A 113 0.78 22.79 10.16
N GLY A 114 1.87 22.60 9.44
CA GLY A 114 3.19 22.36 9.97
C GLY A 114 4.08 23.58 9.84
N ASP A 115 5.36 23.39 10.05
CA ASP A 115 6.41 24.37 9.83
C ASP A 115 7.71 23.66 9.38
N CYS A 116 7.63 22.88 8.30
CA CYS A 116 8.79 22.16 7.77
C CYS A 116 9.89 23.15 7.32
N LYS A 117 11.11 22.66 7.16
CA LYS A 117 12.26 23.48 6.75
C LYS A 117 11.98 24.25 5.46
N SER A 118 12.49 25.47 5.37
CA SER A 118 12.41 26.28 4.14
C SER A 118 13.36 25.76 3.05
N SER A 119 14.47 25.15 3.45
CA SER A 119 15.45 24.51 2.57
C SER A 119 15.36 22.99 2.72
N PHE A 120 14.44 22.37 2.03
CA PHE A 120 14.29 20.92 2.01
C PHE A 120 15.48 20.24 1.31
N LYS A 121 15.98 19.16 1.94
CA LYS A 121 16.96 18.26 1.36
C LYS A 121 16.46 16.83 1.49
N HIS A 122 16.17 16.19 0.36
CA HIS A 122 15.71 14.82 0.31
C HIS A 122 16.67 13.87 1.03
N HIS A 123 16.18 13.15 2.02
CA HIS A 123 16.96 12.29 2.92
C HIS A 123 18.14 13.00 3.62
N GLY A 124 18.02 14.30 3.84
CA GLY A 124 19.03 15.08 4.52
C GLY A 124 19.04 14.89 6.03
N SER A 125 17.89 14.76 6.63
CA SER A 125 17.71 14.50 8.06
C SER A 125 16.28 14.03 8.33
N TRP A 126 16.03 13.54 9.55
CA TRP A 126 14.65 13.21 9.98
C TRP A 126 13.71 14.42 9.95
N GLU A 127 14.24 15.62 10.15
CA GLU A 127 13.46 16.85 10.07
C GLU A 127 13.01 17.18 8.63
N ASP A 128 13.85 16.83 7.66
CA ASP A 128 13.48 16.97 6.26
C ASP A 128 12.39 15.97 5.87
N ASP A 129 12.56 14.70 6.29
CA ASP A 129 11.75 13.61 5.79
C ASP A 129 10.43 13.42 6.52
N GLY A 130 10.36 13.72 7.83
CA GLY A 130 9.20 13.32 8.59
C GLY A 130 8.82 14.14 9.82
N ALA A 131 9.49 15.26 10.11
CA ALA A 131 9.22 16.03 11.34
C ALA A 131 7.78 16.55 11.43
N TYR A 132 7.16 16.85 10.30
CA TYR A 132 5.78 17.33 10.21
C TYR A 132 4.98 16.40 9.31
N LYS A 133 4.65 15.23 9.84
CA LYS A 133 3.81 14.22 9.21
C LYS A 133 2.48 14.10 9.96
N PRO A 134 1.47 14.89 9.59
CA PRO A 134 0.24 15.01 10.39
C PRO A 134 -0.68 13.81 10.32
N LEU A 135 -0.65 13.03 9.22
CA LEU A 135 -1.68 12.02 8.99
C LEU A 135 -1.12 10.70 8.47
N GLY A 136 -1.43 9.63 9.21
CA GLY A 136 -1.25 8.25 8.76
C GLY A 136 -2.60 7.54 8.75
N MET A 137 -3.01 7.04 7.59
CA MET A 137 -4.22 6.26 7.39
C MET A 137 -3.81 4.79 7.23
N THR A 138 -3.97 4.01 8.30
CA THR A 138 -3.48 2.62 8.34
C THR A 138 -4.58 1.64 8.64
N ARG A 139 -4.65 0.55 7.89
CA ARG A 139 -5.65 -0.51 8.02
C ARG A 139 -7.08 0.00 7.89
N LEU A 140 -7.31 0.82 6.88
CA LEU A 140 -8.62 1.37 6.57
C LEU A 140 -9.24 0.66 5.36
N VAL A 141 -10.55 0.49 5.39
CA VAL A 141 -11.35 0.11 4.22
C VAL A 141 -12.53 1.07 4.08
N ASN A 142 -13.00 1.27 2.84
CA ASN A 142 -14.16 2.12 2.55
C ASN A 142 -14.06 3.51 3.20
N SER A 143 -12.89 4.12 3.15
CA SER A 143 -12.55 5.30 3.94
C SER A 143 -12.10 6.46 3.04
N TRP A 144 -12.08 7.68 3.58
CA TRP A 144 -11.74 8.83 2.75
C TRP A 144 -11.04 9.95 3.50
N LEU A 145 -10.28 10.73 2.71
CA LEU A 145 -9.72 12.03 3.05
C LEU A 145 -10.16 13.01 1.96
N ARG A 146 -10.90 14.06 2.30
CA ARG A 146 -11.38 15.01 1.30
C ARG A 146 -11.51 16.44 1.83
N ARG A 147 -11.39 17.41 0.92
CA ARG A 147 -11.49 18.85 1.25
C ARG A 147 -10.55 19.24 2.39
N VAL A 148 -9.30 18.76 2.29
CA VAL A 148 -8.28 18.98 3.30
C VAL A 148 -7.13 19.80 2.73
N ARG A 149 -6.61 20.71 3.52
CA ARG A 149 -5.44 21.50 3.20
C ARG A 149 -4.25 21.05 4.06
N PHE A 150 -3.11 20.93 3.42
CA PHE A 150 -1.82 20.68 4.08
C PHE A 150 -0.89 21.86 3.81
N THR A 151 -0.45 22.54 4.85
CA THR A 151 0.39 23.73 4.76
C THR A 151 1.73 23.50 5.42
N SER A 152 2.83 23.60 4.69
CA SER A 152 4.20 23.49 5.22
C SER A 152 4.45 22.20 6.02
N VAL A 153 4.04 21.07 5.52
CA VAL A 153 4.26 19.74 6.11
C VAL A 153 5.40 19.01 5.39
N SER A 154 6.10 18.12 6.08
CA SER A 154 7.18 17.32 5.46
C SER A 154 6.62 16.13 4.65
N GLU A 155 5.60 15.47 5.15
CA GLU A 155 4.82 14.46 4.45
C GLU A 155 3.35 14.66 4.83
N ALA A 156 2.45 14.82 3.86
CA ALA A 156 1.09 15.22 4.18
C ALA A 156 0.25 14.04 4.69
N CYS A 157 0.23 12.95 3.94
CA CYS A 157 -0.58 11.77 4.25
C CYS A 157 0.08 10.49 3.74
N SER A 158 0.02 9.44 4.54
CA SER A 158 0.32 8.08 4.07
C SER A 158 -0.89 7.17 4.24
N VAL A 159 -1.23 6.43 3.18
CA VAL A 159 -2.24 5.37 3.18
C VAL A 159 -1.49 4.04 3.17
N THR A 160 -1.59 3.28 4.25
CA THR A 160 -0.77 2.08 4.45
C THR A 160 -1.63 0.88 4.83
N ASN A 161 -1.35 -0.29 4.25
CA ASN A 161 -2.09 -1.52 4.54
C ASN A 161 -3.61 -1.32 4.47
N SER A 162 -4.10 -0.65 3.43
CA SER A 162 -5.49 -0.21 3.33
C SER A 162 -6.09 -0.60 1.99
N SER A 163 -7.41 -0.57 1.89
CA SER A 163 -8.11 -0.85 0.64
C SER A 163 -9.35 0.02 0.49
N ASN A 164 -9.66 0.38 -0.76
CA ASN A 164 -10.81 1.22 -1.08
C ASN A 164 -10.81 2.53 -0.28
N VAL A 165 -9.70 3.25 -0.40
CA VAL A 165 -9.50 4.56 0.24
C VAL A 165 -9.44 5.64 -0.83
N SER A 166 -10.23 6.69 -0.66
CA SER A 166 -10.26 7.83 -1.57
C SER A 166 -9.61 9.06 -0.92
N VAL A 167 -8.60 9.61 -1.57
CA VAL A 167 -7.94 10.86 -1.18
C VAL A 167 -8.18 11.87 -2.30
N TYR A 168 -9.03 12.86 -2.07
CA TYR A 168 -9.39 13.79 -3.12
C TYR A 168 -9.78 15.18 -2.62
N ASP A 169 -9.74 16.14 -3.53
CA ASP A 169 -9.97 17.55 -3.22
C ASP A 169 -9.02 18.06 -2.13
N ILE A 170 -7.72 17.87 -2.40
CA ILE A 170 -6.63 18.18 -1.49
C ILE A 170 -5.85 19.39 -2.00
N ILE A 171 -5.53 20.30 -1.09
CA ILE A 171 -4.69 21.45 -1.39
C ILE A 171 -3.39 21.34 -0.60
N PHE A 172 -2.28 21.42 -1.30
CA PHE A 172 -0.95 21.60 -0.71
C PHE A 172 -0.50 23.05 -0.90
N ASP A 173 0.03 23.66 0.15
CA ASP A 173 0.63 24.99 0.07
C ASP A 173 1.77 25.23 1.08
N GLY A 174 2.35 26.43 1.05
CA GLY A 174 3.45 26.81 1.91
C GLY A 174 4.79 26.21 1.49
N LYS A 175 5.60 25.79 2.45
CA LYS A 175 6.93 25.23 2.21
C LYS A 175 6.85 23.82 1.65
N ARG A 176 7.78 23.49 0.75
CA ARG A 176 7.91 22.13 0.21
C ARG A 176 8.46 21.18 1.26
N GLY A 177 7.91 19.96 1.34
CA GLY A 177 8.41 18.86 2.14
C GLY A 177 8.90 17.67 1.32
N HIS A 178 9.01 16.51 1.96
CA HIS A 178 9.51 15.27 1.39
C HIS A 178 8.51 14.64 0.40
N SER A 179 7.27 14.47 0.82
CA SER A 179 6.22 13.88 -0.01
C SER A 179 4.84 14.45 0.32
N SER A 180 3.92 14.36 -0.65
CA SER A 180 2.53 14.78 -0.47
C SER A 180 1.68 13.62 0.03
N ILE A 181 1.34 12.68 -0.84
CA ILE A 181 0.53 11.50 -0.52
C ILE A 181 1.35 10.28 -0.88
N ARG A 182 1.41 9.34 0.05
CA ARG A 182 2.08 8.06 -0.14
C ARG A 182 1.07 6.94 0.01
N SER A 183 1.05 5.99 -0.95
CA SER A 183 0.29 4.75 -0.86
C SER A 183 1.27 3.58 -0.80
N GLN A 184 1.22 2.81 0.28
CA GLN A 184 2.13 1.68 0.50
C GLN A 184 1.36 0.45 0.96
N VAL A 185 1.65 -0.71 0.37
CA VAL A 185 1.02 -2.00 0.74
C VAL A 185 -0.51 -1.85 0.79
N SER A 186 -1.06 -1.15 -0.18
CA SER A 186 -2.49 -0.81 -0.23
C SER A 186 -3.04 -1.10 -1.63
N THR A 187 -4.32 -1.41 -1.70
CA THR A 187 -5.02 -1.66 -2.96
C THR A 187 -6.23 -0.73 -3.12
N LYS A 188 -6.61 -0.44 -4.36
CA LYS A 188 -7.79 0.39 -4.65
C LYS A 188 -7.75 1.76 -3.95
N VAL A 189 -6.60 2.41 -3.97
CA VAL A 189 -6.43 3.77 -3.46
C VAL A 189 -6.65 4.74 -4.63
N PHE A 190 -7.66 5.57 -4.50
CA PHE A 190 -7.92 6.66 -5.44
C PHE A 190 -7.30 7.94 -4.91
N ILE A 191 -6.45 8.57 -5.72
CA ILE A 191 -5.89 9.89 -5.45
C ILE A 191 -6.30 10.80 -6.60
N GLY A 192 -7.01 11.88 -6.32
CA GLY A 192 -7.50 12.77 -7.36
C GLY A 192 -7.86 14.16 -6.88
N ALA A 193 -8.12 15.07 -7.84
CA ALA A 193 -8.49 16.47 -7.56
C ALA A 193 -7.53 17.14 -6.56
N THR A 194 -6.22 17.00 -6.77
CA THR A 194 -5.18 17.62 -5.95
C THR A 194 -4.69 18.91 -6.58
N VAL A 195 -4.48 19.93 -5.76
CA VAL A 195 -3.92 21.23 -6.20
C VAL A 195 -2.67 21.53 -5.39
N ASP A 196 -1.54 21.58 -6.05
CA ASP A 196 -0.28 22.00 -5.44
C ASP A 196 -0.02 23.50 -5.70
N ARG A 197 0.01 24.26 -4.63
CA ARG A 197 0.36 25.68 -4.61
C ARG A 197 1.67 25.93 -3.86
N SER A 198 2.34 24.88 -3.46
CA SER A 198 3.65 24.93 -2.79
C SER A 198 4.78 24.95 -3.83
N ASN A 199 6.01 24.83 -3.38
CA ASN A 199 7.19 24.70 -4.23
C ASN A 199 7.41 23.27 -4.77
N GLY A 200 6.31 22.52 -4.99
CA GLY A 200 6.30 21.21 -5.63
C GLY A 200 6.36 20.04 -4.68
N TYR A 201 5.24 19.71 -4.07
CA TYR A 201 5.04 18.37 -3.49
C TYR A 201 4.87 17.35 -4.61
N LEU A 202 5.29 16.15 -4.34
CA LEU A 202 5.09 15.02 -5.24
C LEU A 202 4.06 14.06 -4.64
N VAL A 203 3.25 13.46 -5.48
CA VAL A 203 2.52 12.23 -5.12
C VAL A 203 3.51 11.10 -5.20
N ASP A 204 3.74 10.44 -4.07
CA ASP A 204 4.65 9.31 -3.97
C ASP A 204 3.80 8.02 -3.92
N ASN A 205 3.96 7.20 -4.95
CA ASN A 205 3.38 5.86 -5.06
C ASN A 205 4.53 4.86 -5.27
N PRO A 206 5.21 4.45 -4.19
CA PRO A 206 6.26 3.44 -4.27
C PRO A 206 5.70 2.05 -4.59
#